data_2a58dfb374739cbd9a8a84af8f32ec95
#
_entry.id   2a58dfb374739cbd9a8a84af8f32ec95
#
_cell.length_a   1.000
_cell.length_b   1.000
_cell.length_c   1.000
_cell.angle_alpha   90.00
_cell.angle_beta   90.00
_cell.angle_gamma   90.00
#
_symmetry.space_group_name_H-M   'P 1'
#
loop_
_entity.id
_entity.type
_entity.pdbx_description
1 polymer ?
#
loop_
_entity_poly.entity_id
_entity_poly.type
_entity_poly.pdbx_seq_one_letter_code
_entity_poly.pdbx_strand_id
1 'polypeptide(L)'
;REIFDQYRFINAHGDYEALSNLFPDFEERKPPSGSGDCCAPKLLQFAFKNGLKPICMGEFWWGNSPNKEIREHGNYYQACGSRCRPILGHMLQGLNVEENPLQSWGNDLSLETVYEDDSLLIVDKPAGLLSVPGREIEDSAFTRVLERFPLATNHLLVHRLDMSTSGLIIFTKTKKANKRVQRQFIQRTLKKRYIALLDGLLEADEGTIDLPLTPDYYDLPRQLVCHETGTVSYTHLTLPTIL
;
A
#
# COMPACT_ATOMS: atom_id res chain seq x y z
N ARG A 1 32.21 -2.51 4.80
CA ARG A 1 31.80 -1.38 5.66
C ARG A 1 32.61 -0.14 5.32
N GLU A 2 33.92 -0.17 5.24
CA GLU A 2 34.79 0.98 4.98
C GLU A 2 34.38 1.83 3.76
N ILE A 3 33.96 1.21 2.66
CA ILE A 3 33.49 1.94 1.47
C ILE A 3 32.19 2.70 1.79
N PHE A 4 31.25 2.07 2.48
CA PHE A 4 29.97 2.71 2.82
C PHE A 4 30.13 3.81 3.88
N ASP A 5 31.13 3.74 4.73
CA ASP A 5 31.45 4.75 5.75
C ASP A 5 32.00 6.05 5.13
N GLN A 6 32.51 5.99 3.90
CA GLN A 6 32.96 7.15 3.14
C GLN A 6 31.80 7.97 2.55
N TYR A 7 30.63 7.34 2.31
CA TYR A 7 29.43 8.02 1.84
C TYR A 7 28.70 8.61 3.04
N ARG A 8 28.85 9.93 3.25
CA ARG A 8 28.27 10.66 4.38
C ARG A 8 27.26 11.68 3.92
N PHE A 9 26.12 11.69 4.59
CA PHE A 9 25.00 12.58 4.31
C PHE A 9 24.85 13.60 5.44
N ILE A 10 24.69 14.86 5.08
CA ILE A 10 24.52 15.97 6.00
C ILE A 10 23.02 16.26 6.18
N ASN A 11 22.60 16.59 7.41
CA ASN A 11 21.26 17.08 7.70
C ASN A 11 21.20 18.61 7.82
N ALA A 12 20.01 19.18 8.07
CA ALA A 12 19.86 20.63 8.19
C ALA A 12 20.49 21.21 9.47
N HIS A 13 20.83 20.39 10.48
CA HIS A 13 21.60 20.81 11.66
C HIS A 13 23.11 20.86 11.38
N GLY A 14 23.58 20.31 10.27
CA GLY A 14 24.99 20.20 9.94
C GLY A 14 25.64 18.88 10.37
N ASP A 15 24.87 17.93 10.91
CA ASP A 15 25.37 16.63 11.35
C ASP A 15 25.56 15.69 10.15
N TYR A 16 26.70 15.00 10.14
CA TYR A 16 27.04 14.03 9.12
C TYR A 16 26.85 12.60 9.62
N GLU A 17 26.12 11.80 8.84
CA GLU A 17 25.94 10.39 9.13
C GLU A 17 26.42 9.52 7.95
N ALA A 18 27.09 8.40 8.27
CA ALA A 18 27.58 7.47 7.27
C ALA A 18 26.46 6.60 6.71
N LEU A 19 26.55 6.24 5.43
CA LEU A 19 25.54 5.39 4.77
C LEU A 19 25.32 4.06 5.51
N SER A 20 26.39 3.46 6.07
CA SER A 20 26.32 2.24 6.86
C SER A 20 25.44 2.35 8.11
N ASN A 21 25.41 3.52 8.73
CA ASN A 21 24.64 3.76 9.96
C ASN A 21 23.15 4.12 9.69
N LEU A 22 22.86 4.58 8.47
CA LEU A 22 21.49 4.93 8.05
C LEU A 22 20.64 3.70 7.72
N PHE A 23 21.26 2.51 7.66
CA PHE A 23 20.56 1.25 7.44
C PHE A 23 20.72 0.38 8.70
N PRO A 24 19.67 0.23 9.52
CA PRO A 24 19.77 -0.41 10.83
C PRO A 24 20.23 -1.87 10.76
N ASP A 25 19.89 -2.56 9.68
CA ASP A 25 20.24 -3.98 9.47
C ASP A 25 21.50 -4.15 8.60
N PHE A 26 22.42 -3.19 8.64
CA PHE A 26 23.59 -3.16 7.74
C PHE A 26 24.42 -4.44 7.77
N GLU A 27 24.61 -5.06 8.92
CA GLU A 27 25.42 -6.27 9.10
C GLU A 27 24.75 -7.48 8.42
N GLU A 28 23.43 -7.55 8.44
CA GLU A 28 22.64 -8.61 7.81
C GLU A 28 22.30 -8.28 6.34
N ARG A 29 22.04 -7.01 6.08
CA ARG A 29 21.55 -6.54 4.79
C ARG A 29 22.19 -5.22 4.36
N LYS A 30 23.16 -5.30 3.46
CA LYS A 30 23.83 -4.12 2.90
C LYS A 30 22.83 -3.18 2.18
N PRO A 31 23.09 -1.85 2.18
CA PRO A 31 22.28 -0.91 1.42
C PRO A 31 22.13 -1.36 -0.04
N PRO A 32 20.91 -1.25 -0.60
CA PRO A 32 20.70 -1.58 -2.01
C PRO A 32 21.59 -0.73 -2.92
N SER A 33 22.05 -1.31 -4.04
CA SER A 33 22.84 -0.57 -5.04
C SER A 33 22.10 0.69 -5.50
N GLY A 34 22.82 1.82 -5.58
CA GLY A 34 22.27 3.13 -5.93
C GLY A 34 21.55 3.86 -4.78
N SER A 35 21.75 3.44 -3.51
CA SER A 35 21.27 4.20 -2.36
C SER A 35 21.94 5.57 -2.29
N GLY A 36 21.13 6.65 -2.25
CA GLY A 36 21.61 8.03 -2.30
C GLY A 36 21.84 8.60 -3.70
N ASP A 37 21.66 7.82 -4.77
CA ASP A 37 21.86 8.30 -6.15
C ASP A 37 20.66 9.04 -6.74
N CYS A 38 19.52 9.04 -6.08
CA CYS A 38 18.34 9.81 -6.49
C CYS A 38 18.59 11.33 -6.38
N CYS A 39 17.74 12.11 -7.06
CA CYS A 39 17.88 13.57 -7.11
C CYS A 39 17.72 14.21 -5.72
N ALA A 40 16.76 13.79 -4.91
CA ALA A 40 16.48 14.39 -3.60
C ALA A 40 17.69 14.36 -2.65
N PRO A 41 18.36 13.23 -2.36
CA PRO A 41 19.56 13.24 -1.53
C PRO A 41 20.67 14.12 -2.09
N LYS A 42 20.88 14.14 -3.40
CA LYS A 42 21.91 14.97 -4.04
C LYS A 42 21.63 16.48 -3.92
N LEU A 43 20.37 16.87 -4.12
CA LEU A 43 19.95 18.27 -3.99
C LEU A 43 20.06 18.76 -2.54
N LEU A 44 19.60 17.99 -1.58
CA LEU A 44 19.72 18.31 -0.17
C LEU A 44 21.18 18.38 0.27
N GLN A 45 22.01 17.42 -0.15
CA GLN A 45 23.44 17.42 0.13
C GLN A 45 24.12 18.70 -0.41
N PHE A 46 23.78 19.09 -1.64
CA PHE A 46 24.29 20.33 -2.24
C PHE A 46 23.81 21.56 -1.45
N ALA A 47 22.51 21.62 -1.15
CA ALA A 47 21.92 22.75 -0.43
C ALA A 47 22.60 22.97 0.92
N PHE A 48 22.69 21.94 1.75
CA PHE A 48 23.27 22.05 3.09
C PHE A 48 24.76 22.35 3.06
N LYS A 49 25.54 21.74 2.15
CA LYS A 49 26.97 22.06 1.99
C LYS A 49 27.23 23.49 1.57
N ASN A 50 26.28 24.11 0.88
CA ASN A 50 26.41 25.52 0.44
C ASN A 50 25.64 26.51 1.31
N GLY A 51 25.16 26.09 2.49
CA GLY A 51 24.42 26.95 3.42
C GLY A 51 23.07 27.40 2.89
N LEU A 52 22.49 26.69 1.91
CA LEU A 52 21.17 26.97 1.35
C LEU A 52 20.09 26.30 2.20
N LYS A 53 18.99 27.01 2.42
CA LYS A 53 17.82 26.49 3.10
C LYS A 53 16.79 26.01 2.10
N PRO A 54 16.49 24.69 2.02
CA PRO A 54 15.39 24.19 1.19
C PRO A 54 14.05 24.78 1.63
N ILE A 55 13.22 25.20 0.67
CA ILE A 55 11.88 25.75 0.92
C ILE A 55 10.81 24.70 0.58
N CYS A 56 10.92 24.08 -0.60
CA CYS A 56 10.05 23.02 -1.03
C CYS A 56 10.78 22.12 -2.01
N MET A 57 10.32 20.88 -2.15
CA MET A 57 10.88 19.90 -3.07
C MET A 57 9.79 19.00 -3.62
N GLY A 58 9.88 18.66 -4.91
CA GLY A 58 9.03 17.66 -5.54
C GLY A 58 9.86 16.81 -6.49
N GLU A 59 9.60 15.51 -6.51
CA GLU A 59 10.24 14.57 -7.43
C GLU A 59 9.25 14.11 -8.49
N PHE A 60 9.64 14.18 -9.75
CA PHE A 60 8.86 13.68 -10.88
C PHE A 60 9.73 12.83 -11.79
N TRP A 61 9.10 11.91 -12.51
CA TRP A 61 9.82 11.04 -13.43
C TRP A 61 10.11 11.78 -14.73
N TRP A 62 11.35 11.66 -15.18
CA TRP A 62 11.80 12.23 -16.46
C TRP A 62 12.31 11.13 -17.39
N GLY A 63 11.64 10.91 -18.53
CA GLY A 63 12.04 9.95 -19.55
C GLY A 63 11.05 8.77 -19.67
N ASN A 64 11.51 7.71 -20.32
CA ASN A 64 10.72 6.50 -20.53
C ASN A 64 10.56 5.69 -19.24
N SER A 65 9.48 4.92 -19.13
CA SER A 65 9.27 4.02 -18.02
C SER A 65 10.39 2.97 -17.93
N PRO A 66 10.93 2.69 -16.74
CA PRO A 66 11.91 1.63 -16.58
C PRO A 66 11.27 0.25 -16.73
N ASN A 67 12.05 -0.77 -17.15
CA ASN A 67 11.56 -2.12 -17.47
C ASN A 67 10.86 -2.86 -16.31
N LYS A 68 10.98 -2.38 -15.08
CA LYS A 68 10.44 -3.07 -13.88
C LYS A 68 9.40 -2.28 -13.10
N GLU A 69 9.18 -1.05 -13.45
CA GLU A 69 8.23 -0.15 -12.78
C GLU A 69 7.57 0.73 -13.83
N ILE A 70 6.26 0.92 -13.73
CA ILE A 70 5.56 1.85 -14.61
C ILE A 70 5.70 3.23 -14.02
N ARG A 71 6.37 4.13 -14.78
CA ARG A 71 6.51 5.55 -14.43
C ARG A 71 6.30 6.39 -15.67
N GLU A 72 5.38 7.32 -15.57
CA GLU A 72 5.06 8.24 -16.66
C GLU A 72 5.87 9.51 -16.55
N HIS A 73 6.32 10.00 -17.70
CA HIS A 73 7.06 11.24 -17.80
C HIS A 73 6.24 12.43 -17.26
N GLY A 74 6.84 13.20 -16.37
CA GLY A 74 6.22 14.38 -15.76
C GLY A 74 5.34 14.11 -14.55
N ASN A 75 4.98 12.86 -14.25
CA ASN A 75 4.21 12.53 -13.07
C ASN A 75 5.07 12.51 -11.80
N TYR A 76 4.50 12.96 -10.69
CA TYR A 76 5.15 12.96 -9.39
C TYR A 76 5.12 11.57 -8.78
N TYR A 77 6.25 11.20 -8.18
CA TYR A 77 6.40 9.92 -7.47
C TYR A 77 7.07 10.14 -6.12
N GLN A 78 6.71 9.32 -5.17
CA GLN A 78 7.39 9.33 -3.88
C GLN A 78 8.84 8.84 -4.01
N ALA A 79 9.70 9.34 -3.15
CA ALA A 79 11.07 8.83 -3.01
C ALA A 79 11.05 7.32 -2.73
N CYS A 80 12.01 6.59 -3.30
CA CYS A 80 12.02 5.13 -3.16
C CYS A 80 12.21 4.71 -1.69
N GLY A 81 11.28 3.88 -1.19
CA GLY A 81 11.23 3.46 0.21
C GLY A 81 12.47 2.67 0.67
N SER A 82 13.02 1.82 -0.22
CA SER A 82 14.12 0.91 0.17
C SER A 82 15.53 1.50 0.07
N ARG A 83 15.75 2.53 -0.76
CA ARG A 83 17.07 3.09 -1.05
C ARG A 83 17.30 4.45 -0.44
N CYS A 84 16.34 5.36 -0.63
CA CYS A 84 16.52 6.77 -0.27
C CYS A 84 15.80 7.17 1.00
N ARG A 85 14.75 6.47 1.42
CA ARG A 85 13.98 6.79 2.64
C ARG A 85 14.82 6.86 3.91
N PRO A 86 15.71 5.89 4.21
CA PRO A 86 16.57 6.00 5.40
C PRO A 86 17.51 7.21 5.34
N ILE A 87 18.04 7.52 4.16
CA ILE A 87 18.93 8.66 3.94
C ILE A 87 18.14 9.97 4.11
N LEU A 88 16.97 10.09 3.48
CA LEU A 88 16.12 11.27 3.59
C LEU A 88 15.61 11.47 5.01
N GLY A 89 15.33 10.40 5.76
CA GLY A 89 14.96 10.47 7.17
C GLY A 89 16.01 11.18 8.04
N HIS A 90 17.31 10.98 7.73
CA HIS A 90 18.39 11.74 8.37
C HIS A 90 18.49 13.16 7.81
N MET A 91 18.52 13.32 6.50
CA MET A 91 18.76 14.61 5.85
C MET A 91 17.68 15.65 6.14
N LEU A 92 16.44 15.23 6.36
CA LEU A 92 15.31 16.12 6.66
C LEU A 92 15.26 16.58 8.14
N GLN A 93 16.09 15.99 9.02
CA GLN A 93 16.17 16.44 10.41
C GLN A 93 16.62 17.91 10.48
N GLY A 94 15.87 18.70 11.25
CA GLY A 94 16.10 20.15 11.37
C GLY A 94 15.34 21.00 10.33
N LEU A 95 14.65 20.39 9.39
CA LEU A 95 13.68 21.07 8.55
C LEU A 95 12.26 20.94 9.11
N ASN A 96 11.46 21.98 8.93
CA ASN A 96 10.02 21.89 9.16
C ASN A 96 9.40 21.25 7.92
N VAL A 97 9.25 19.93 7.94
CA VAL A 97 8.61 19.15 6.86
C VAL A 97 7.17 18.85 7.25
N GLU A 98 6.28 18.85 6.26
CA GLU A 98 4.91 18.39 6.46
C GLU A 98 4.92 16.91 6.84
N GLU A 99 4.00 16.55 7.75
CA GLU A 99 3.79 15.15 8.06
C GLU A 99 3.39 14.40 6.80
N ASN A 100 3.93 13.20 6.62
CA ASN A 100 3.53 12.36 5.51
C ASN A 100 2.05 11.97 5.67
N PRO A 101 1.14 12.49 4.82
CA PRO A 101 -0.29 12.23 4.96
C PRO A 101 -0.63 10.74 4.88
N LEU A 102 0.27 9.92 4.32
CA LEU A 102 0.10 8.47 4.28
C LEU A 102 0.37 7.81 5.65
N GLN A 103 1.14 8.43 6.54
CA GLN A 103 1.39 7.86 7.88
C GLN A 103 0.22 8.08 8.84
N SER A 104 -0.52 9.17 8.68
CA SER A 104 -1.74 9.45 9.43
C SER A 104 -3.01 8.93 8.73
N TRP A 105 -2.84 8.38 7.52
CA TRP A 105 -3.97 7.89 6.73
C TRP A 105 -4.69 6.75 7.45
N GLY A 106 -5.97 6.95 7.72
CA GLY A 106 -6.80 5.95 8.37
C GLY A 106 -6.87 6.06 9.90
N ASN A 107 -6.02 6.84 10.56
CA ASN A 107 -5.99 6.96 12.02
C ASN A 107 -7.34 7.38 12.63
N ASP A 108 -8.09 8.23 11.92
CA ASP A 108 -9.41 8.70 12.34
C ASP A 108 -10.55 7.74 11.98
N LEU A 109 -10.25 6.66 11.27
CA LEU A 109 -11.26 5.71 10.82
C LEU A 109 -11.48 4.63 11.87
N SER A 110 -12.72 4.47 12.36
CA SER A 110 -13.10 3.39 13.27
C SER A 110 -13.25 2.07 12.51
N LEU A 111 -12.89 0.96 13.15
CA LEU A 111 -13.13 -0.40 12.66
C LEU A 111 -14.17 -1.06 13.55
N GLU A 112 -15.43 -1.06 13.12
CA GLU A 112 -16.54 -1.57 13.91
C GLU A 112 -16.63 -3.09 13.85
N THR A 113 -16.87 -3.71 15.01
CA THR A 113 -17.14 -5.16 15.09
C THR A 113 -18.63 -5.40 14.86
N VAL A 114 -18.96 -6.14 13.80
CA VAL A 114 -20.34 -6.54 13.46
C VAL A 114 -20.73 -7.86 14.10
N TYR A 115 -19.79 -8.79 14.19
CA TYR A 115 -19.99 -10.10 14.80
C TYR A 115 -18.69 -10.63 15.36
N GLU A 116 -18.78 -11.30 16.50
CA GLU A 116 -17.63 -11.96 17.12
C GLU A 116 -18.08 -13.22 17.88
N ASP A 117 -17.36 -14.34 17.67
CA ASP A 117 -17.44 -15.56 18.46
C ASP A 117 -16.02 -16.13 18.72
N ASP A 118 -15.91 -17.34 19.25
CA ASP A 118 -14.63 -18.00 19.54
C ASP A 118 -13.79 -18.29 18.27
N SER A 119 -14.39 -18.32 17.11
CA SER A 119 -13.79 -18.76 15.85
C SER A 119 -13.66 -17.66 14.81
N LEU A 120 -14.56 -16.70 14.84
CA LEU A 120 -14.72 -15.66 13.81
C LEU A 120 -14.80 -14.27 14.43
N LEU A 121 -14.33 -13.29 13.67
CA LEU A 121 -14.58 -11.88 13.85
C LEU A 121 -15.00 -11.29 12.51
N ILE A 122 -16.12 -10.59 12.47
CA ILE A 122 -16.56 -9.84 11.27
C ILE A 122 -16.56 -8.37 11.64
N VAL A 123 -15.86 -7.58 10.82
CA VAL A 123 -15.76 -6.13 10.99
C VAL A 123 -16.34 -5.41 9.78
N ASP A 124 -16.86 -4.22 10.00
CA ASP A 124 -17.20 -3.29 8.93
C ASP A 124 -16.00 -2.37 8.65
N LYS A 125 -15.33 -2.62 7.54
CA LYS A 125 -14.16 -1.84 7.13
C LYS A 125 -14.64 -0.54 6.48
N PRO A 126 -14.25 0.63 6.99
CA PRO A 126 -14.54 1.89 6.33
C PRO A 126 -13.77 2.02 5.01
N ALA A 127 -14.30 2.81 4.07
CA ALA A 127 -13.55 3.27 2.91
C ALA A 127 -12.33 4.09 3.38
N GLY A 128 -11.21 3.97 2.69
CA GLY A 128 -9.96 4.63 3.06
C GLY A 128 -9.03 3.79 3.95
N LEU A 129 -9.53 2.85 4.74
CA LEU A 129 -8.70 1.93 5.52
C LEU A 129 -8.20 0.77 4.64
N LEU A 130 -6.92 0.43 4.75
CA LEU A 130 -6.38 -0.76 4.11
C LEU A 130 -6.93 -2.05 4.77
N SER A 131 -7.10 -3.10 3.97
CA SER A 131 -7.42 -4.43 4.51
C SER A 131 -6.20 -5.13 5.12
N VAL A 132 -5.03 -4.92 4.54
CA VAL A 132 -3.72 -5.44 4.97
C VAL A 132 -2.68 -4.34 4.83
N PRO A 133 -1.55 -4.42 5.55
CA PRO A 133 -0.50 -3.42 5.45
C PRO A 133 -0.02 -3.22 4.02
N GLY A 134 0.17 -1.97 3.64
CA GLY A 134 0.81 -1.57 2.39
C GLY A 134 2.33 -1.42 2.54
N ARG A 135 2.98 -0.87 1.53
CA ARG A 135 4.43 -0.59 1.58
C ARG A 135 4.77 0.60 2.48
N GLU A 136 3.88 1.59 2.51
CA GLU A 136 4.09 2.88 3.17
C GLU A 136 3.13 3.10 4.35
N ILE A 137 2.00 2.39 4.36
CA ILE A 137 0.95 2.48 5.37
C ILE A 137 0.89 1.15 6.10
N GLU A 138 1.22 1.15 7.38
CA GLU A 138 1.16 -0.05 8.23
C GLU A 138 -0.24 -0.26 8.81
N ASP A 139 -0.98 0.83 9.06
CA ASP A 139 -2.34 0.76 9.60
C ASP A 139 -3.30 0.09 8.61
N SER A 140 -4.02 -0.90 9.10
CA SER A 140 -4.96 -1.69 8.31
C SER A 140 -5.95 -2.43 9.21
N ALA A 141 -7.05 -2.89 8.64
CA ALA A 141 -7.97 -3.77 9.35
C ALA A 141 -7.25 -5.01 9.93
N PHE A 142 -6.30 -5.58 9.19
CA PHE A 142 -5.51 -6.72 9.64
C PHE A 142 -4.64 -6.38 10.85
N THR A 143 -3.88 -5.30 10.83
CA THR A 143 -3.00 -4.91 11.95
C THR A 143 -3.79 -4.62 13.21
N ARG A 144 -4.88 -3.88 13.09
CA ARG A 144 -5.78 -3.58 14.23
C ARG A 144 -6.42 -4.84 14.83
N VAL A 145 -6.80 -5.80 14.00
CA VAL A 145 -7.36 -7.09 14.48
C VAL A 145 -6.25 -7.97 15.05
N LEU A 146 -5.04 -7.95 14.47
CA LEU A 146 -3.90 -8.71 14.98
C LEU A 146 -3.48 -8.26 16.40
N GLU A 147 -3.54 -6.97 16.69
CA GLU A 147 -3.28 -6.43 18.03
C GLU A 147 -4.24 -7.03 19.08
N ARG A 148 -5.50 -7.25 18.71
CA ARG A 148 -6.49 -7.92 19.60
C ARG A 148 -6.27 -9.43 19.70
N PHE A 149 -5.75 -10.08 18.64
CA PHE A 149 -5.61 -11.54 18.54
C PHE A 149 -4.21 -11.94 18.03
N PRO A 150 -3.13 -11.66 18.76
CA PRO A 150 -1.75 -11.84 18.28
C PRO A 150 -1.39 -13.31 17.98
N LEU A 151 -2.06 -14.27 18.59
CA LEU A 151 -1.85 -15.70 18.33
C LEU A 151 -2.48 -16.18 17.02
N ALA A 152 -3.31 -15.38 16.38
CA ALA A 152 -4.01 -15.74 15.15
C ALA A 152 -3.26 -15.34 13.86
N THR A 153 -2.04 -14.84 13.93
CA THR A 153 -1.25 -14.25 12.81
C THR A 153 -1.31 -15.07 11.52
N ASN A 154 -1.09 -16.40 11.60
CA ASN A 154 -0.95 -17.26 10.41
C ASN A 154 -2.28 -17.70 9.78
N HIS A 155 -3.41 -17.36 10.38
CA HIS A 155 -4.73 -17.83 9.94
C HIS A 155 -5.83 -16.79 10.14
N LEU A 156 -5.47 -15.53 10.36
CA LEU A 156 -6.42 -14.46 10.64
C LEU A 156 -7.18 -14.06 9.37
N LEU A 157 -6.48 -13.81 8.28
CA LEU A 157 -7.04 -13.27 7.03
C LEU A 157 -7.54 -14.37 6.10
N VAL A 158 -8.72 -14.20 5.53
CA VAL A 158 -9.32 -15.11 4.53
C VAL A 158 -9.66 -14.44 3.22
N HIS A 159 -9.93 -13.14 3.22
CA HIS A 159 -10.15 -12.31 2.04
C HIS A 159 -9.85 -10.84 2.35
N ARG A 160 -9.87 -10.01 1.34
CA ARG A 160 -9.66 -8.57 1.48
C ARG A 160 -10.62 -7.77 0.63
N LEU A 161 -10.84 -6.51 1.02
CA LEU A 161 -11.46 -5.47 0.22
C LEU A 161 -10.39 -4.46 -0.18
N ASP A 162 -10.59 -3.75 -1.28
CA ASP A 162 -9.72 -2.67 -1.68
C ASP A 162 -9.84 -1.48 -0.70
N MET A 163 -8.85 -0.60 -0.70
CA MET A 163 -8.78 0.53 0.24
C MET A 163 -10.05 1.40 0.17
N SER A 164 -10.49 1.75 -1.04
CA SER A 164 -11.68 2.58 -1.29
C SER A 164 -13.02 1.86 -1.08
N THR A 165 -13.01 0.54 -0.94
CA THR A 165 -14.23 -0.26 -0.73
C THR A 165 -14.51 -0.39 0.76
N SER A 166 -15.70 0.00 1.20
CA SER A 166 -16.23 -0.27 2.55
C SER A 166 -16.98 -1.59 2.60
N GLY A 167 -17.18 -2.12 3.81
CA GLY A 167 -18.01 -3.29 4.05
C GLY A 167 -17.33 -4.41 4.82
N LEU A 168 -17.97 -5.57 4.84
CA LEU A 168 -17.65 -6.67 5.74
C LEU A 168 -16.37 -7.40 5.38
N ILE A 169 -15.47 -7.52 6.35
CA ILE A 169 -14.30 -8.41 6.28
C ILE A 169 -14.44 -9.48 7.37
N ILE A 170 -14.19 -10.72 6.98
CA ILE A 170 -14.19 -11.88 7.87
C ILE A 170 -12.75 -12.18 8.27
N PHE A 171 -12.49 -12.17 9.57
CA PHE A 171 -11.27 -12.67 10.18
C PHE A 171 -11.54 -13.97 10.93
N THR A 172 -10.55 -14.84 10.99
CA THR A 172 -10.68 -16.13 11.65
C THR A 172 -9.70 -16.26 12.80
N LYS A 173 -10.17 -16.61 13.99
CA LYS A 173 -9.35 -16.72 15.19
C LYS A 173 -8.64 -18.07 15.31
N THR A 174 -9.07 -19.07 14.53
CA THR A 174 -8.53 -20.44 14.59
C THR A 174 -8.21 -20.98 13.20
N LYS A 175 -7.18 -21.83 13.12
CA LYS A 175 -6.79 -22.52 11.87
C LYS A 175 -7.93 -23.36 11.25
N LYS A 176 -8.79 -23.95 12.11
CA LYS A 176 -9.95 -24.73 11.67
C LYS A 176 -11.00 -23.86 11.00
N ALA A 177 -11.31 -22.70 11.59
CA ALA A 177 -12.22 -21.72 11.01
C ALA A 177 -11.66 -21.17 9.69
N ASN A 178 -10.38 -20.82 9.64
CA ASN A 178 -9.72 -20.35 8.43
C ASN A 178 -9.90 -21.32 7.26
N LYS A 179 -9.55 -22.59 7.44
CA LYS A 179 -9.71 -23.62 6.39
C LYS A 179 -11.17 -23.78 5.94
N ARG A 180 -12.13 -23.67 6.86
CA ARG A 180 -13.57 -23.79 6.52
C ARG A 180 -14.05 -22.61 5.71
N VAL A 181 -13.69 -21.39 6.11
CA VAL A 181 -14.09 -20.17 5.39
C VAL A 181 -13.38 -20.09 4.03
N GLN A 182 -12.06 -20.34 3.97
CA GLN A 182 -11.34 -20.37 2.69
C GLN A 182 -11.96 -21.37 1.69
N ARG A 183 -12.38 -22.55 2.17
CA ARG A 183 -13.06 -23.53 1.31
C ARG A 183 -14.31 -22.95 0.68
N GLN A 184 -15.10 -22.18 1.40
CA GLN A 184 -16.30 -21.53 0.84
C GLN A 184 -15.96 -20.49 -0.21
N PHE A 185 -14.86 -19.74 -0.03
CA PHE A 185 -14.36 -18.83 -1.08
C PHE A 185 -13.91 -19.59 -2.33
N ILE A 186 -13.13 -20.67 -2.17
CA ILE A 186 -12.61 -21.48 -3.28
C ILE A 186 -13.76 -22.14 -4.04
N GLN A 187 -14.73 -22.72 -3.31
CA GLN A 187 -15.90 -23.41 -3.89
C GLN A 187 -16.99 -22.45 -4.36
N ARG A 188 -16.80 -21.12 -4.16
CA ARG A 188 -17.77 -20.08 -4.52
C ARG A 188 -19.17 -20.31 -3.93
N THR A 189 -19.26 -20.96 -2.76
CA THR A 189 -20.51 -21.16 -2.04
C THR A 189 -20.91 -19.95 -1.21
N LEU A 190 -19.95 -19.09 -0.89
CA LEU A 190 -20.19 -17.84 -0.19
C LEU A 190 -20.80 -16.82 -1.14
N LYS A 191 -21.99 -16.31 -0.79
CA LYS A 191 -22.68 -15.28 -1.59
C LYS A 191 -22.17 -13.89 -1.17
N LYS A 192 -21.63 -13.15 -2.12
CA LYS A 192 -21.15 -11.77 -1.92
C LYS A 192 -22.09 -10.80 -2.62
N ARG A 193 -22.47 -9.73 -1.94
CA ARG A 193 -23.26 -8.65 -2.50
C ARG A 193 -22.51 -7.33 -2.30
N TYR A 194 -22.41 -6.54 -3.35
CA TYR A 194 -21.84 -5.21 -3.36
C TYR A 194 -22.85 -4.21 -3.90
N ILE A 195 -22.75 -2.97 -3.46
CA ILE A 195 -23.48 -1.83 -4.00
C ILE A 195 -22.43 -0.89 -4.60
N ALA A 196 -22.63 -0.50 -5.84
CA ALA A 196 -21.76 0.44 -6.54
C ALA A 196 -22.59 1.61 -7.08
N LEU A 197 -22.07 2.83 -6.93
CA LEU A 197 -22.56 4.01 -7.62
C LEU A 197 -21.83 4.10 -8.95
N LEU A 198 -22.58 4.15 -10.04
CA LEU A 198 -22.05 4.20 -11.40
C LEU A 198 -22.11 5.63 -11.94
N ASP A 199 -21.12 5.99 -12.74
CA ASP A 199 -21.15 7.21 -13.55
C ASP A 199 -21.82 6.92 -14.89
N GLY A 200 -23.15 7.06 -14.91
CA GLY A 200 -24.00 6.80 -16.08
C GLY A 200 -25.16 5.84 -15.79
N LEU A 201 -25.94 5.58 -16.81
CA LEU A 201 -27.12 4.70 -16.78
C LEU A 201 -26.79 3.36 -17.44
N LEU A 202 -27.23 2.29 -16.81
CA LEU A 202 -27.23 0.97 -17.45
C LEU A 202 -28.43 0.85 -18.39
N GLU A 203 -28.21 0.24 -19.55
CA GLU A 203 -29.29 0.01 -20.52
C GLU A 203 -30.27 -1.10 -20.07
N ALA A 204 -29.80 -2.01 -19.20
CA ALA A 204 -30.59 -3.13 -18.69
C ALA A 204 -30.59 -3.14 -17.17
N ASP A 205 -31.71 -3.57 -16.56
CA ASP A 205 -31.88 -3.64 -15.11
C ASP A 205 -31.07 -4.75 -14.46
N GLU A 206 -30.66 -5.74 -15.23
CA GLU A 206 -29.81 -6.84 -14.79
C GLU A 206 -28.86 -7.29 -15.89
N GLY A 207 -27.75 -7.86 -15.51
CA GLY A 207 -26.75 -8.37 -16.46
C GLY A 207 -25.65 -9.17 -15.80
N THR A 208 -24.88 -9.85 -16.61
CA THR A 208 -23.72 -10.61 -16.15
C THR A 208 -22.47 -10.14 -16.88
N ILE A 209 -21.42 -9.87 -16.13
CA ILE A 209 -20.09 -9.64 -16.66
C ILE A 209 -19.27 -10.90 -16.37
N ASP A 210 -18.86 -11.60 -17.44
CA ASP A 210 -18.01 -12.79 -17.36
C ASP A 210 -16.83 -12.60 -18.31
N LEU A 211 -15.84 -11.87 -17.84
CA LEU A 211 -14.67 -11.47 -18.63
C LEU A 211 -13.38 -11.89 -17.91
N PRO A 212 -12.41 -12.46 -18.63
CA PRO A 212 -11.11 -12.77 -18.07
C PRO A 212 -10.29 -11.49 -17.87
N LEU A 213 -9.95 -11.19 -16.62
CA LEU A 213 -9.20 -9.99 -16.24
C LEU A 213 -7.75 -10.33 -15.91
N THR A 214 -6.85 -9.43 -16.30
CA THR A 214 -5.42 -9.43 -15.92
C THR A 214 -5.01 -8.01 -15.53
N PRO A 215 -4.03 -7.84 -14.64
CA PRO A 215 -3.50 -6.52 -14.35
C PRO A 215 -2.99 -5.83 -15.59
N ASP A 216 -3.35 -4.57 -15.77
CA ASP A 216 -2.71 -3.72 -16.75
C ASP A 216 -1.34 -3.28 -16.19
N TYR A 217 -0.29 -3.93 -16.64
CA TYR A 217 1.07 -3.63 -16.17
C TYR A 217 1.57 -2.25 -16.61
N TYR A 218 0.88 -1.60 -17.54
CA TYR A 218 1.21 -0.26 -18.01
C TYR A 218 0.41 0.84 -17.29
N ASP A 219 -0.70 0.47 -16.62
CA ASP A 219 -1.55 1.42 -15.90
C ASP A 219 -2.13 0.78 -14.61
N LEU A 220 -1.26 0.40 -13.68
CA LEU A 220 -1.69 -0.11 -12.38
C LEU A 220 -2.37 1.00 -11.55
N PRO A 221 -3.45 0.70 -10.84
CA PRO A 221 -4.01 -0.64 -10.50
C PRO A 221 -5.09 -1.16 -11.47
N ARG A 222 -5.22 -0.60 -12.65
CA ARG A 222 -6.25 -1.02 -13.61
C ARG A 222 -6.12 -2.48 -14.01
N GLN A 223 -7.26 -3.04 -14.42
CA GLN A 223 -7.36 -4.37 -14.98
C GLN A 223 -7.81 -4.24 -16.44
N LEU A 224 -7.27 -5.09 -17.30
CA LEU A 224 -7.71 -5.20 -18.69
C LEU A 224 -8.28 -6.58 -18.98
N VAL A 225 -9.16 -6.65 -19.99
CA VAL A 225 -9.71 -7.90 -20.47
C VAL A 225 -8.66 -8.60 -21.32
N CYS A 226 -8.27 -9.81 -20.94
CA CYS A 226 -7.28 -10.62 -21.67
C CYS A 226 -7.74 -12.07 -21.73
N HIS A 227 -8.11 -12.52 -22.92
CA HIS A 227 -8.59 -13.89 -23.13
C HIS A 227 -7.50 -14.96 -23.09
N GLU A 228 -6.22 -14.57 -23.22
CA GLU A 228 -5.09 -15.51 -23.24
C GLU A 228 -4.58 -15.82 -21.83
N THR A 229 -4.47 -14.82 -20.96
CA THR A 229 -3.83 -14.94 -19.64
C THR A 229 -4.71 -14.47 -18.49
N GLY A 230 -5.87 -13.90 -18.78
CA GLY A 230 -6.77 -13.36 -17.77
C GLY A 230 -7.41 -14.45 -16.91
N THR A 231 -7.57 -14.14 -15.62
CA THR A 231 -8.36 -14.98 -14.71
C THR A 231 -9.84 -14.62 -14.87
N VAL A 232 -10.70 -15.61 -15.06
CA VAL A 232 -12.14 -15.41 -15.22
C VAL A 232 -12.70 -14.68 -13.99
N SER A 233 -13.30 -13.53 -14.24
CA SER A 233 -14.02 -12.73 -13.26
C SER A 233 -15.51 -12.73 -13.61
N TYR A 234 -16.32 -13.18 -12.66
CA TYR A 234 -17.77 -13.26 -12.82
C TYR A 234 -18.45 -12.28 -11.87
N THR A 235 -19.30 -11.40 -12.42
CA THR A 235 -20.11 -10.45 -11.66
C THR A 235 -21.53 -10.41 -12.22
N HIS A 236 -22.52 -10.63 -11.37
CA HIS A 236 -23.93 -10.46 -11.70
C HIS A 236 -24.39 -9.07 -11.19
N LEU A 237 -24.93 -8.27 -12.10
CA LEU A 237 -25.45 -6.93 -11.81
C LEU A 237 -26.96 -6.97 -11.74
N THR A 238 -27.53 -6.30 -10.74
CA THR A 238 -28.97 -6.03 -10.65
C THR A 238 -29.17 -4.61 -10.17
N LEU A 239 -30.04 -3.86 -10.82
CA LEU A 239 -30.47 -2.55 -10.30
C LEU A 239 -31.37 -2.77 -9.09
N PRO A 240 -31.25 -1.93 -8.03
CA PRO A 240 -32.17 -1.96 -6.91
C PRO A 240 -33.56 -1.55 -7.43
N THR A 241 -34.57 -2.36 -7.17
CA THR A 241 -35.96 -1.95 -7.36
C THR A 241 -36.28 -0.90 -6.30
N ILE A 242 -36.47 0.35 -6.72
CA ILE A 242 -36.97 1.40 -5.84
C ILE A 242 -38.48 1.17 -5.78
N LEU A 243 -38.99 0.71 -4.64
CA LEU A 243 -40.41 0.67 -4.30
C LEU A 243 -40.83 2.00 -3.76
#